data_4a019d82d4c7504170fa7a61fe577bb3
#
_entry.id   4a019d82d4c7504170fa7a61fe577bb3
#
_cell.length_a   1.000
_cell.length_b   1.000
_cell.length_c   1.000
_cell.angle_alpha   90.00
_cell.angle_beta   90.00
_cell.angle_gamma   90.00
#
_symmetry.space_group_name_H-M   'P 1'
#
loop_
_entity.id
_entity.type
_entity.pdbx_description
1 polymer ?
#
loop_
_entity_poly.entity_id
_entity_poly.type
_entity_poly.pdbx_seq_one_letter_code
_entity_poly.pdbx_strand_id
1 'polypeptide(L)'
;MIDYHYELVNALKTILPVHYEMTLTSKTTTPCISYMEINNYVSINGDTLGYSRIAYQIKVWGNKIEDLQKYALMIDDVLRPLGWKRTSSGELYDNQSTMIQKIMNYEALGLETF
;
A
#
# COMPACT_ATOMS: atom_id res chain seq x y z
N MET A 1 4.28 -15.15 11.73
CA MET A 1 4.00 -14.17 10.66
C MET A 1 2.54 -13.74 10.74
N ILE A 2 2.29 -12.45 10.63
CA ILE A 2 0.94 -11.91 10.65
C ILE A 2 0.57 -11.53 9.21
N ASP A 3 -0.62 -11.92 8.80
CA ASP A 3 -1.13 -11.60 7.47
C ASP A 3 -2.06 -10.40 7.56
N TYR A 4 -1.58 -9.24 7.11
CA TYR A 4 -2.37 -8.01 7.03
C TYR A 4 -2.93 -7.75 5.64
N HIS A 5 -2.66 -8.63 4.70
CA HIS A 5 -3.04 -8.46 3.31
C HIS A 5 -4.54 -8.23 3.14
N TYR A 6 -5.34 -9.07 3.79
CA TYR A 6 -6.80 -9.04 3.66
C TYR A 6 -7.38 -7.70 4.13
N GLU A 7 -6.95 -7.25 5.31
CA GLU A 7 -7.41 -5.99 5.89
C GLU A 7 -7.03 -4.80 5.00
N LEU A 8 -5.77 -4.79 4.55
CA LEU A 8 -5.26 -3.72 3.69
C LEU A 8 -6.07 -3.62 2.39
N VAL A 9 -6.23 -4.74 1.70
CA VAL A 9 -6.93 -4.78 0.41
C VAL A 9 -8.38 -4.36 0.57
N ASN A 10 -9.06 -4.83 1.61
CA ASN A 10 -10.45 -4.46 1.84
C ASN A 10 -10.63 -2.97 2.11
N ALA A 11 -9.70 -2.37 2.85
CA ALA A 11 -9.73 -0.94 3.08
C ALA A 11 -9.53 -0.15 1.79
N LEU A 12 -8.57 -0.55 0.95
CA LEU A 12 -8.27 0.13 -0.30
C LEU A 12 -9.39 -0.01 -1.34
N LYS A 13 -10.10 -1.11 -1.34
CA LYS A 13 -11.23 -1.34 -2.26
C LYS A 13 -12.37 -0.36 -2.09
N THR A 14 -12.46 0.30 -0.94
CA THR A 14 -13.47 1.32 -0.72
C THR A 14 -13.21 2.60 -1.53
N ILE A 15 -12.02 2.75 -2.09
CA ILE A 15 -11.59 3.96 -2.79
C ILE A 15 -11.57 3.75 -4.30
N LEU A 16 -10.86 2.72 -4.77
CA LEU A 16 -10.66 2.41 -6.18
C LEU A 16 -10.50 0.91 -6.37
N PRO A 17 -10.60 0.40 -7.61
CA PRO A 17 -10.23 -0.99 -7.89
C PRO A 17 -8.79 -1.26 -7.47
N VAL A 18 -8.56 -2.40 -6.83
CA VAL A 18 -7.26 -2.78 -6.25
C VAL A 18 -6.72 -4.02 -6.94
N HIS A 19 -5.44 -3.97 -7.31
CA HIS A 19 -4.75 -5.05 -7.99
C HIS A 19 -3.43 -5.35 -7.31
N TYR A 20 -3.05 -6.64 -7.27
CA TYR A 20 -1.68 -6.98 -6.94
C TYR A 20 -0.78 -6.46 -8.07
N GLU A 21 0.33 -5.79 -7.73
CA GLU A 21 1.12 -5.05 -8.71
C GLU A 21 1.59 -5.92 -9.89
N MET A 22 1.97 -7.16 -9.63
CA MET A 22 2.46 -8.07 -10.67
C MET A 22 1.38 -8.49 -11.67
N THR A 23 0.11 -8.20 -11.40
CA THR A 23 -1.00 -8.53 -12.31
C THR A 23 -1.42 -7.38 -13.21
N LEU A 24 -0.79 -6.22 -13.06
CA LEU A 24 -1.10 -5.06 -13.91
C LEU A 24 -0.66 -5.29 -15.34
N THR A 25 -1.49 -4.85 -16.27
CA THR A 25 -1.22 -4.91 -17.71
C THR A 25 -1.56 -3.58 -18.36
N SER A 26 -1.18 -3.40 -19.62
CA SER A 26 -1.54 -2.22 -20.38
C SER A 26 -3.06 -2.04 -20.56
N LYS A 27 -3.83 -3.10 -20.32
CA LYS A 27 -5.28 -3.09 -20.43
C LYS A 27 -5.99 -2.84 -19.10
N THR A 28 -5.24 -2.72 -18.00
CA THR A 28 -5.83 -2.44 -16.70
C THR A 28 -6.47 -1.06 -16.70
N THR A 29 -7.72 -0.97 -16.26
CA THR A 29 -8.46 0.29 -16.20
C THR A 29 -7.89 1.19 -15.12
N THR A 30 -7.69 2.46 -15.43
CA THR A 30 -7.23 3.47 -14.48
C THR A 30 -8.27 4.58 -14.31
N PRO A 31 -8.32 5.29 -13.17
CA PRO A 31 -7.40 5.16 -12.04
C PRO A 31 -7.61 3.84 -11.27
N CYS A 32 -6.52 3.32 -10.73
CA CYS A 32 -6.57 2.11 -9.92
C CYS A 32 -5.46 2.14 -8.86
N ILE A 33 -5.57 1.23 -7.91
CA ILE A 33 -4.56 1.06 -6.86
C ILE A 33 -3.86 -0.27 -7.10
N SER A 34 -2.54 -0.29 -6.95
CA SER A 34 -1.77 -1.52 -6.88
C SER A 34 -1.05 -1.60 -5.55
N TYR A 35 -0.78 -2.83 -5.11
CA TYR A 35 -0.06 -3.05 -3.86
C TYR A 35 0.95 -4.17 -4.03
N MET A 36 2.01 -4.10 -3.22
CA MET A 36 3.04 -5.13 -3.17
C MET A 36 3.64 -5.15 -1.77
N GLU A 37 3.78 -6.34 -1.20
CA GLU A 37 4.48 -6.50 0.07
C GLU A 37 5.97 -6.31 -0.17
N ILE A 38 6.59 -5.40 0.59
CA ILE A 38 8.02 -5.15 0.52
C ILE A 38 8.76 -5.99 1.55
N ASN A 39 8.18 -6.11 2.73
CA ASN A 39 8.86 -6.68 3.88
C ASN A 39 7.87 -7.19 4.91
N ASN A 40 8.19 -8.34 5.48
CA ASN A 40 7.42 -8.90 6.60
C ASN A 40 8.39 -9.72 7.43
N TYR A 41 8.87 -9.16 8.53
CA TYR A 41 9.81 -9.86 9.40
C TYR A 41 9.41 -9.69 10.86
N VAL A 42 9.90 -10.59 11.68
CA VAL A 42 9.63 -10.59 13.10
C VAL A 42 10.89 -10.18 13.86
N SER A 43 10.70 -9.35 14.86
CA SER A 43 11.74 -8.98 15.82
C SER A 43 11.33 -9.53 17.17
N ILE A 44 12.11 -10.47 17.71
CA ILE A 44 11.81 -11.12 18.97
C ILE A 44 12.34 -10.29 20.14
N ASN A 45 11.46 -10.05 21.10
CA ASN A 45 11.80 -9.30 22.30
C ASN A 45 11.45 -10.16 23.52
N GLY A 46 12.41 -10.93 23.99
CA GLY A 46 12.21 -11.94 25.00
C GLY A 46 11.99 -13.33 24.39
N ASP A 47 11.48 -14.26 25.17
CA ASP A 47 11.41 -15.68 24.78
C ASP A 47 10.14 -16.02 23.99
N THR A 48 9.04 -15.33 24.24
CA THR A 48 7.73 -15.72 23.72
C THR A 48 6.98 -14.61 22.98
N LEU A 49 7.43 -13.36 23.08
CA LEU A 49 6.79 -12.22 22.45
C LEU A 49 7.72 -11.56 21.44
N GLY A 50 7.14 -11.12 20.34
CA GLY A 50 7.85 -10.39 19.32
C GLY A 50 6.93 -9.45 18.56
N TYR A 51 7.50 -8.72 17.61
CA TYR A 51 6.76 -7.82 16.75
C TYR A 51 6.95 -8.23 15.31
N SER A 52 5.85 -8.29 14.56
CA SER A 52 5.91 -8.35 13.12
C SER A 52 5.96 -6.93 12.58
N ARG A 53 6.93 -6.67 11.72
CA ARG A 53 7.04 -5.42 10.99
C ARG A 53 6.76 -5.69 9.52
N ILE A 54 5.72 -5.09 9.02
CA ILE A 54 5.20 -5.37 7.69
C ILE A 54 5.19 -4.08 6.90
N ALA A 55 5.78 -4.11 5.70
CA ALA A 55 5.82 -2.95 4.83
C ALA A 55 5.20 -3.29 3.49
N TYR A 56 4.33 -2.40 3.02
CA TYR A 56 3.67 -2.49 1.73
C TYR A 56 3.93 -1.23 0.92
N GLN A 57 4.13 -1.41 -0.37
CA GLN A 57 4.14 -0.31 -1.32
C GLN A 57 2.78 -0.25 -1.99
N ILE A 58 2.17 0.93 -1.95
CA ILE A 58 0.87 1.18 -2.54
C ILE A 58 1.04 2.26 -3.60
N LYS A 59 0.55 1.98 -4.78
CA LYS A 59 0.62 2.93 -5.90
C LYS A 59 -0.76 3.25 -6.40
N VAL A 60 -0.98 4.53 -6.71
CA VAL A 60 -2.18 4.97 -7.41
C VAL A 60 -1.75 5.34 -8.82
N TRP A 61 -2.41 4.74 -9.79
CA TRP A 61 -2.11 4.91 -11.21
C TRP A 61 -3.19 5.76 -11.86
N GLY A 62 -2.79 6.75 -12.64
CA GLY A 62 -3.71 7.60 -13.37
C GLY A 62 -2.96 8.62 -14.22
N ASN A 63 -3.70 9.52 -14.86
CA ASN A 63 -3.12 10.51 -15.76
C ASN A 63 -3.31 11.96 -15.31
N LYS A 64 -3.93 12.20 -14.16
CA LYS A 64 -4.14 13.54 -13.59
C LYS A 64 -3.62 13.57 -12.16
N ILE A 65 -2.61 14.41 -11.94
CA ILE A 65 -1.97 14.48 -10.62
C ILE A 65 -2.92 14.94 -9.51
N GLU A 66 -3.86 15.83 -9.81
CA GLU A 66 -4.82 16.32 -8.83
C GLU A 66 -5.68 15.17 -8.30
N ASP A 67 -6.12 14.28 -9.19
CA ASP A 67 -6.91 13.12 -8.80
C ASP A 67 -6.09 12.15 -7.96
N LEU A 68 -4.81 11.93 -8.33
CA LEU A 68 -3.94 11.02 -7.59
C LEU A 68 -3.65 11.54 -6.19
N GLN A 69 -3.48 12.85 -6.03
CA GLN A 69 -3.31 13.47 -4.71
C GLN A 69 -4.55 13.26 -3.83
N LYS A 70 -5.71 13.44 -4.41
CA LYS A 70 -6.97 13.21 -3.71
C LYS A 70 -7.09 11.76 -3.23
N TYR A 71 -6.80 10.80 -4.11
CA TYR A 71 -6.85 9.39 -3.74
C TYR A 71 -5.80 9.04 -2.70
N ALA A 72 -4.61 9.62 -2.79
CA ALA A 72 -3.56 9.42 -1.80
C ALA A 72 -3.99 9.85 -0.40
N LEU A 73 -4.67 11.00 -0.30
CA LEU A 73 -5.21 11.47 0.97
C LEU A 73 -6.28 10.53 1.51
N MET A 74 -7.15 10.02 0.64
CA MET A 74 -8.18 9.05 1.04
C MET A 74 -7.57 7.75 1.54
N ILE A 75 -6.49 7.28 0.91
CA ILE A 75 -5.77 6.08 1.33
C ILE A 75 -5.20 6.28 2.73
N ASP A 76 -4.56 7.41 2.96
CA ASP A 76 -3.99 7.73 4.29
C ASP A 76 -5.09 7.72 5.36
N ASP A 77 -6.26 8.27 5.04
CA ASP A 77 -7.38 8.36 5.97
C ASP A 77 -7.97 7.00 6.34
N VAL A 78 -8.00 6.03 5.41
CA VAL A 78 -8.53 4.70 5.72
C VAL A 78 -7.49 3.80 6.35
N LEU A 79 -6.21 3.97 6.07
CA LEU A 79 -5.16 3.10 6.59
C LEU A 79 -4.67 3.51 7.98
N ARG A 80 -4.66 4.80 8.30
CA ARG A 80 -4.17 5.28 9.59
C ARG A 80 -4.92 4.68 10.78
N PRO A 81 -6.27 4.66 10.79
CA PRO A 81 -6.99 4.05 11.91
C PRO A 81 -6.73 2.55 12.08
N LEU A 82 -6.28 1.87 11.04
CA LEU A 82 -5.96 0.45 11.07
C LEU A 82 -4.53 0.18 11.56
N GLY A 83 -3.77 1.22 11.88
CA GLY A 83 -2.42 1.07 12.40
C GLY A 83 -1.32 1.15 11.35
N TRP A 84 -1.65 1.50 10.11
CA TRP A 84 -0.66 1.69 9.05
C TRP A 84 -0.07 3.09 9.12
N LYS A 85 1.26 3.16 9.07
CA LYS A 85 2.00 4.41 9.10
C LYS A 85 2.69 4.61 7.76
N ARG A 86 2.44 5.75 7.12
CA ARG A 86 3.15 6.08 5.89
C ARG A 86 4.58 6.48 6.22
N THR A 87 5.55 5.81 5.60
CA THR A 87 6.97 6.08 5.81
C THR A 87 7.55 6.97 4.72
N SER A 88 6.96 6.95 3.53
CA SER A 88 7.42 7.82 2.43
C SER A 88 6.34 7.93 1.36
N SER A 89 6.46 8.94 0.51
CA SER A 89 5.65 9.08 -0.69
C SER A 89 6.45 9.77 -1.79
N GLY A 90 6.08 9.49 -3.03
CA GLY A 90 6.73 10.09 -4.20
C GLY A 90 5.89 9.88 -5.43
N GLU A 91 6.38 10.38 -6.56
CA GLU A 91 5.67 10.31 -7.82
C GLU A 91 6.62 9.92 -8.93
N LEU A 92 6.14 9.11 -9.86
CA LEU A 92 6.84 8.79 -11.10
C LEU A 92 5.93 9.05 -12.28
N TYR A 93 6.52 9.55 -13.36
CA TYR A 93 5.80 9.83 -14.58
C TYR A 93 6.44 9.04 -15.72
N ASP A 94 5.61 8.33 -16.49
CA ASP A 94 6.05 7.59 -17.67
C ASP A 94 5.67 8.41 -18.91
N ASN A 95 6.67 8.91 -19.62
CA ASN A 95 6.47 9.74 -20.81
C ASN A 95 5.79 8.99 -21.96
N GLN A 96 6.02 7.68 -22.07
CA GLN A 96 5.48 6.88 -23.16
C GLN A 96 3.97 6.60 -22.97
N SER A 97 3.57 6.25 -21.78
CA SER A 97 2.19 5.94 -21.48
C SER A 97 1.38 7.13 -20.97
N THR A 98 2.03 8.26 -20.69
CA THR A 98 1.46 9.45 -20.04
C THR A 98 0.85 9.10 -18.67
N MET A 99 1.33 8.03 -18.05
CA MET A 99 0.81 7.55 -16.77
C MET A 99 1.63 8.10 -15.61
N ILE A 100 0.95 8.53 -14.57
CA ILE A 100 1.57 8.96 -13.32
C ILE A 100 1.34 7.89 -12.28
N GLN A 101 2.37 7.61 -11.47
CA GLN A 101 2.29 6.73 -10.32
C GLN A 101 2.51 7.54 -9.06
N LYS A 102 1.51 7.59 -8.20
CA LYS A 102 1.69 8.12 -6.86
C LYS A 102 2.07 6.94 -5.97
N ILE A 103 3.31 6.94 -5.49
CA ILE A 103 3.89 5.83 -4.74
C ILE A 103 3.89 6.17 -3.26
N MET A 104 3.35 5.28 -2.44
CA MET A 104 3.32 5.45 -0.99
C MET A 104 3.78 4.16 -0.32
N ASN A 105 4.68 4.29 0.64
CA ASN A 105 5.13 3.16 1.43
C ASN A 105 4.51 3.23 2.82
N TYR A 106 3.93 2.12 3.26
CA TYR A 106 3.28 2.00 4.55
C TYR A 106 3.89 0.86 5.35
N GLU A 107 3.91 1.05 6.66
CA GLU A 107 4.43 0.07 7.59
C GLU A 107 3.46 -0.12 8.74
N ALA A 108 3.33 -1.35 9.21
CA ALA A 108 2.55 -1.68 10.39
C ALA A 108 3.35 -2.59 11.31
N LEU A 109 3.07 -2.47 12.61
CA LEU A 109 3.64 -3.35 13.63
C LEU A 109 2.53 -4.16 14.25
N GLY A 110 2.79 -5.46 14.40
CA GLY A 110 1.88 -6.36 15.10
C GLY A 110 2.62 -7.13 16.17
N LEU A 111 1.94 -7.40 17.28
CA LEU A 111 2.49 -8.22 18.35
C LEU A 111 2.26 -9.68 18.01
N GLU A 112 3.31 -10.50 18.06
CA GLU A 112 3.23 -11.93 17.84
C GLU A 112 3.62 -12.67 19.12
N THR A 113 2.97 -13.82 19.34
CA THR A 113 3.31 -14.77 20.42
C THR A 113 3.93 -16.01 19.78
N PHE A 114 5.05 -16.46 20.31
CA PHE A 114 5.79 -17.62 19.82
C PHE A 114 5.64 -18.80 20.74
#